data_73d9da0d72f392988d486614b8f06656
#
_entry.id   73d9da0d72f392988d486614b8f06656
#
_cell.length_a   1.000
_cell.length_b   1.000
_cell.length_c   1.000
_cell.angle_alpha   90.00
_cell.angle_beta   90.00
_cell.angle_gamma   90.00
#
_symmetry.space_group_name_H-M   'P 1'
#
loop_
_entity.id
_entity.type
_entity.pdbx_description
1 polymer ?
#
loop_
_entity_poly.entity_id
_entity_poly.type
_entity_poly.pdbx_seq_one_letter_code
_entity_poly.pdbx_strand_id
1 'polypeptide(L)'
;MNERLNSPLMFLSVLLYCGAAAGAAGLAAMLFPRQRRRGVALLVTGIALVLIAVCWPVRERRVVDAASRLDRIMPRWQFEERHEIRIAASPDRIYSAIRQVTAGEIRFFQVLTTIRCLGRCRERESILHAPDAKPILDVATGSGFRILADDAPHDLVFGTRVAPRTFAVMNFHVEPDGRLTTETRVFADGDAARRRFALYWRIIRPGSGIIRQSWLEAIKRRAEGKQ
;
A
#
# COMPACT_ATOMS: atom_id res chain seq x y z
N MET A 1 15.40 8.84 -4.57
CA MET A 1 14.43 9.50 -3.67
C MET A 1 13.27 10.20 -4.39
N ASN A 2 13.24 10.26 -5.72
CA ASN A 2 12.27 11.08 -6.47
C ASN A 2 11.14 10.33 -7.22
N GLU A 3 11.11 9.03 -7.30
CA GLU A 3 10.00 8.31 -7.95
C GLU A 3 8.74 8.16 -7.07
N ARG A 4 8.87 8.38 -5.76
CA ARG A 4 7.78 8.17 -4.78
C ARG A 4 6.63 9.17 -4.89
N LEU A 5 6.90 10.39 -5.35
CA LEU A 5 5.89 11.46 -5.48
C LEU A 5 5.25 11.54 -6.88
N ASN A 6 5.83 10.89 -7.89
CA ASN A 6 5.39 11.00 -9.28
C ASN A 6 4.31 10.00 -9.70
N SER A 7 3.84 9.14 -8.81
CA SER A 7 2.69 8.30 -9.15
C SER A 7 1.41 9.15 -9.13
N PRO A 8 0.66 9.24 -10.24
CA PRO A 8 -0.58 10.01 -10.31
C PRO A 8 -1.59 9.60 -9.22
N LEU A 9 -1.52 8.36 -8.76
CA LEU A 9 -2.38 7.86 -7.69
C LEU A 9 -2.02 8.43 -6.30
N MET A 10 -0.74 8.75 -6.03
CA MET A 10 -0.36 9.44 -4.78
C MET A 10 -0.88 10.88 -4.76
N PHE A 11 -0.76 11.57 -5.89
CA PHE A 11 -1.30 12.91 -6.05
C PHE A 11 -2.82 12.95 -5.79
N LEU A 12 -3.57 11.96 -6.28
CA LEU A 12 -5.01 11.86 -6.03
C LEU A 12 -5.35 11.63 -4.55
N SER A 13 -4.51 10.90 -3.81
CA SER A 13 -4.68 10.77 -2.35
C SER A 13 -4.48 12.12 -1.65
N VAL A 14 -3.46 12.87 -2.03
CA VAL A 14 -3.22 14.22 -1.49
C VAL A 14 -4.39 15.15 -1.80
N LEU A 15 -4.89 15.16 -3.04
CA LEU A 15 -6.06 15.96 -3.41
C LEU A 15 -7.30 15.60 -2.57
N LEU A 16 -7.53 14.31 -2.34
CA LEU A 16 -8.65 13.83 -1.53
C LEU A 16 -8.56 14.36 -0.09
N TYR A 17 -7.39 14.22 0.54
CA TYR A 17 -7.21 14.68 1.93
C TYR A 17 -7.21 16.20 2.07
N CYS A 18 -6.56 16.92 1.15
CA CYS A 18 -6.58 18.40 1.14
C CYS A 18 -7.99 18.92 0.89
N GLY A 19 -8.74 18.28 -0.02
CA GLY A 19 -10.12 18.64 -0.31
C GLY A 19 -11.03 18.41 0.90
N ALA A 20 -10.89 17.27 1.58
CA ALA A 20 -11.65 16.98 2.81
C ALA A 20 -11.33 17.97 3.93
N ALA A 21 -10.05 18.29 4.14
CA ALA A 21 -9.62 19.27 5.13
C ALA A 21 -10.13 20.68 4.83
N ALA A 22 -10.05 21.13 3.56
CA ALA A 22 -10.57 22.42 3.12
C ALA A 22 -12.09 22.50 3.31
N GLY A 23 -12.82 21.42 2.97
CA GLY A 23 -14.26 21.34 3.18
C GLY A 23 -14.66 21.45 4.66
N ALA A 24 -13.96 20.72 5.53
CA ALA A 24 -14.18 20.78 6.98
C ALA A 24 -13.87 22.18 7.56
N ALA A 25 -12.75 22.78 7.15
CA ALA A 25 -12.39 24.15 7.54
C ALA A 25 -13.43 25.17 7.02
N GLY A 26 -13.95 24.98 5.80
CA GLY A 26 -15.01 25.80 5.21
C GLY A 26 -16.28 25.75 6.04
N LEU A 27 -16.73 24.55 6.43
CA LEU A 27 -17.91 24.37 7.30
C LEU A 27 -17.71 25.05 8.65
N ALA A 28 -16.55 24.87 9.28
CA ALA A 28 -16.23 25.54 10.56
C ALA A 28 -16.24 27.08 10.44
N ALA A 29 -15.65 27.62 9.36
CA ALA A 29 -15.61 29.06 9.13
C ALA A 29 -17.02 29.66 8.91
N MET A 30 -17.95 28.89 8.36
CA MET A 30 -19.34 29.34 8.15
C MET A 30 -20.11 29.60 9.45
N LEU A 31 -19.67 29.03 10.58
CA LEU A 31 -20.24 29.29 11.91
C LEU A 31 -19.99 30.73 12.37
N PHE A 32 -19.03 31.44 11.77
CA PHE A 32 -18.69 32.82 12.10
C PHE A 32 -19.22 33.78 11.02
N PRO A 33 -20.16 34.70 11.32
CA PRO A 33 -20.79 35.58 10.32
C PRO A 33 -19.77 36.37 9.46
N ARG A 34 -18.70 36.86 10.08
CA ARG A 34 -17.64 37.63 9.40
C ARG A 34 -16.82 36.80 8.41
N GLN A 35 -16.79 35.47 8.55
CA GLN A 35 -16.01 34.55 7.72
C GLN A 35 -16.85 33.73 6.74
N ARG A 36 -18.17 33.91 6.74
CA ARG A 36 -19.12 33.08 5.98
C ARG A 36 -18.78 32.99 4.50
N ARG A 37 -18.43 34.10 3.85
CA ARG A 37 -18.03 34.11 2.42
C ARG A 37 -16.77 33.28 2.17
N ARG A 38 -15.75 33.42 3.04
CA ARG A 38 -14.50 32.62 2.95
C ARG A 38 -14.79 31.14 3.21
N GLY A 39 -15.68 30.82 4.17
CA GLY A 39 -16.11 29.48 4.48
C GLY A 39 -16.79 28.80 3.28
N VAL A 40 -17.68 29.51 2.59
CA VAL A 40 -18.33 29.00 1.36
C VAL A 40 -17.29 28.74 0.26
N ALA A 41 -16.34 29.65 0.04
CA ALA A 41 -15.30 29.45 -0.97
C ALA A 41 -14.42 28.24 -0.66
N LEU A 42 -13.99 28.05 0.61
CA LEU A 42 -13.23 26.87 1.04
C LEU A 42 -14.03 25.59 0.87
N LEU A 43 -15.30 25.60 1.23
CA LEU A 43 -16.18 24.42 1.07
C LEU A 43 -16.31 24.01 -0.40
N VAL A 44 -16.59 24.97 -1.28
CA VAL A 44 -16.72 24.73 -2.73
C VAL A 44 -15.40 24.21 -3.30
N THR A 45 -14.27 24.83 -2.94
CA THR A 45 -12.94 24.36 -3.35
C THR A 45 -12.68 22.93 -2.85
N GLY A 46 -12.99 22.66 -1.57
CA GLY A 46 -12.82 21.34 -0.98
C GLY A 46 -13.64 20.27 -1.71
N ILE A 47 -14.91 20.56 -2.00
CA ILE A 47 -15.78 19.66 -2.77
C ILE A 47 -15.21 19.43 -4.18
N ALA A 48 -14.76 20.47 -4.87
CA ALA A 48 -14.19 20.35 -6.21
C ALA A 48 -12.94 19.44 -6.20
N LEU A 49 -12.02 19.61 -5.24
CA LEU A 49 -10.84 18.76 -5.10
C LEU A 49 -11.20 17.30 -4.83
N VAL A 50 -12.18 17.05 -3.95
CA VAL A 50 -12.68 15.69 -3.67
C VAL A 50 -13.28 15.07 -4.93
N LEU A 51 -14.12 15.81 -5.66
CA LEU A 51 -14.73 15.32 -6.90
C LEU A 51 -13.67 15.00 -7.96
N ILE A 52 -12.67 15.86 -8.16
CA ILE A 52 -11.54 15.59 -9.06
C ILE A 52 -10.83 14.30 -8.63
N ALA A 53 -10.52 14.19 -7.35
CA ALA A 53 -9.82 13.00 -6.83
C ALA A 53 -10.66 11.72 -7.03
N VAL A 54 -11.96 11.74 -6.78
CA VAL A 54 -12.84 10.57 -6.86
C VAL A 54 -13.17 10.18 -8.29
N CYS A 55 -13.43 11.16 -9.17
CA CYS A 55 -13.86 10.92 -10.54
C CYS A 55 -12.70 10.67 -11.51
N TRP A 56 -11.43 10.87 -11.07
CA TRP A 56 -10.29 10.65 -11.94
C TRP A 56 -10.22 9.20 -12.45
N PRO A 57 -10.13 8.98 -13.76
CA PRO A 57 -10.15 7.65 -14.33
C PRO A 57 -8.93 6.83 -13.95
N VAL A 58 -9.14 5.57 -13.64
CA VAL A 58 -8.08 4.59 -13.40
C VAL A 58 -7.84 3.81 -14.68
N ARG A 59 -6.61 3.87 -15.21
CA ARG A 59 -6.21 3.18 -16.43
C ARG A 59 -5.63 1.80 -16.10
N GLU A 60 -5.92 0.83 -16.94
CA GLU A 60 -5.26 -0.48 -16.91
C GLU A 60 -3.86 -0.35 -17.50
N ARG A 61 -2.90 -0.94 -16.82
CA ARG A 61 -1.52 -1.11 -17.29
C ARG A 61 -1.30 -2.57 -17.65
N ARG A 62 -0.40 -2.80 -18.59
CA ARG A 62 -0.01 -4.14 -19.06
C ARG A 62 1.50 -4.23 -19.16
N VAL A 63 2.02 -5.40 -18.86
CA VAL A 63 3.41 -5.75 -19.15
C VAL A 63 3.57 -5.83 -20.67
N VAL A 64 4.64 -5.25 -21.19
CA VAL A 64 5.04 -5.40 -22.60
C VAL A 64 5.93 -6.63 -22.72
N ASP A 65 6.98 -6.70 -21.91
CA ASP A 65 7.92 -7.83 -21.84
C ASP A 65 8.02 -8.33 -20.40
N ALA A 66 7.68 -9.61 -20.19
CA ALA A 66 7.67 -10.21 -18.85
C ALA A 66 9.10 -10.55 -18.39
N ALA A 67 9.69 -9.68 -17.59
CA ALA A 67 11.03 -9.84 -17.04
C ALA A 67 11.07 -10.54 -15.68
N SER A 68 10.03 -10.38 -14.85
CA SER A 68 9.96 -10.91 -13.48
C SER A 68 8.89 -12.00 -13.32
N ARG A 69 8.95 -12.71 -12.17
CA ARG A 69 7.87 -13.63 -11.78
C ARG A 69 6.54 -12.89 -11.60
N LEU A 70 6.57 -11.70 -11.02
CA LEU A 70 5.38 -10.87 -10.84
C LEU A 70 4.72 -10.52 -12.19
N ASP A 71 5.52 -10.22 -13.22
CA ASP A 71 5.03 -9.91 -14.57
C ASP A 71 4.25 -11.06 -15.19
N ARG A 72 4.71 -12.29 -14.98
CA ARG A 72 4.05 -13.50 -15.48
C ARG A 72 2.77 -13.81 -14.72
N ILE A 73 2.76 -13.59 -13.40
CA ILE A 73 1.62 -13.90 -12.52
C ILE A 73 0.52 -12.85 -12.65
N MET A 74 0.88 -11.56 -12.71
CA MET A 74 -0.07 -10.46 -12.88
C MET A 74 0.35 -9.51 -14.00
N PRO A 75 0.13 -9.91 -15.27
CA PRO A 75 0.54 -9.10 -16.43
C PRO A 75 -0.33 -7.87 -16.68
N ARG A 76 -1.47 -7.75 -15.97
CA ARG A 76 -2.40 -6.61 -16.07
C ARG A 76 -2.80 -6.14 -14.68
N TRP A 77 -2.81 -4.82 -14.48
CA TRP A 77 -3.22 -4.21 -13.22
C TRP A 77 -3.73 -2.79 -13.43
N GLN A 78 -4.42 -2.26 -12.44
CA GLN A 78 -4.86 -0.86 -12.44
C GLN A 78 -4.24 -0.07 -11.29
N PHE A 79 -3.83 -0.74 -10.21
CA PHE A 79 -3.26 -0.10 -9.03
C PHE A 79 -1.91 -0.73 -8.73
N GLU A 80 -0.96 0.14 -8.39
CA GLU A 80 0.43 -0.26 -8.18
C GLU A 80 1.06 0.56 -7.06
N GLU A 81 1.90 -0.11 -6.29
CA GLU A 81 2.75 0.51 -5.30
C GLU A 81 4.08 -0.21 -5.26
N ARG A 82 5.17 0.53 -5.49
CA ARG A 82 6.54 0.00 -5.51
C ARG A 82 7.40 0.78 -4.52
N HIS A 83 8.22 0.04 -3.78
CA HIS A 83 9.23 0.57 -2.88
C HIS A 83 10.52 -0.21 -3.04
N GLU A 84 11.65 0.43 -2.75
CA GLU A 84 12.97 -0.20 -2.79
C GLU A 84 13.86 0.32 -1.68
N ILE A 85 14.83 -0.50 -1.28
CA ILE A 85 15.88 -0.16 -0.32
C ILE A 85 17.16 -0.92 -0.67
N ARG A 86 18.31 -0.32 -0.38
CA ARG A 86 19.59 -1.00 -0.47
C ARG A 86 20.02 -1.55 0.88
N ILE A 87 20.43 -2.82 0.92
CA ILE A 87 20.80 -3.57 2.12
C ILE A 87 22.23 -4.09 1.95
N ALA A 88 23.07 -3.83 2.94
CA ALA A 88 24.46 -4.29 2.94
C ALA A 88 24.56 -5.73 3.51
N ALA A 89 23.95 -6.69 2.80
CA ALA A 89 23.97 -8.11 3.15
C ALA A 89 23.87 -8.97 1.88
N SER A 90 24.22 -10.25 1.98
CA SER A 90 24.04 -11.19 0.88
C SER A 90 22.57 -11.44 0.56
N PRO A 91 22.22 -11.82 -0.69
CA PRO A 91 20.84 -12.16 -1.07
C PRO A 91 20.21 -13.20 -0.13
N ASP A 92 20.94 -14.23 0.28
CA ASP A 92 20.44 -15.26 1.21
C ASP A 92 20.05 -14.70 2.57
N ARG A 93 20.86 -13.77 3.12
CA ARG A 93 20.56 -13.10 4.39
C ARG A 93 19.34 -12.19 4.26
N ILE A 94 19.23 -11.47 3.15
CA ILE A 94 18.06 -10.60 2.86
C ILE A 94 16.81 -11.46 2.75
N TYR A 95 16.88 -12.57 1.99
CA TYR A 95 15.75 -13.47 1.81
C TYR A 95 15.31 -14.14 3.11
N SER A 96 16.26 -14.59 3.92
CA SER A 96 15.98 -15.12 5.26
C SER A 96 15.30 -14.06 6.15
N ALA A 97 15.76 -12.80 6.10
CA ALA A 97 15.15 -11.71 6.83
C ALA A 97 13.71 -11.42 6.37
N ILE A 98 13.42 -11.48 5.04
CA ILE A 98 12.05 -11.35 4.52
C ILE A 98 11.12 -12.39 5.15
N ARG A 99 11.58 -13.62 5.29
CA ARG A 99 10.82 -14.73 5.86
C ARG A 99 10.56 -14.59 7.35
N GLN A 100 11.51 -14.00 8.08
CA GLN A 100 11.53 -14.01 9.54
C GLN A 100 11.03 -12.71 10.19
N VAL A 101 10.96 -11.60 9.43
CA VAL A 101 10.52 -10.32 10.00
C VAL A 101 9.12 -10.41 10.58
N THR A 102 8.95 -9.90 11.80
CA THR A 102 7.69 -9.96 12.54
C THR A 102 6.92 -8.64 12.44
N ALA A 103 5.63 -8.68 12.77
CA ALA A 103 4.79 -7.48 12.76
C ALA A 103 5.29 -6.41 13.75
N GLY A 104 5.83 -6.82 14.90
CA GLY A 104 6.38 -5.91 15.93
C GLY A 104 7.64 -5.16 15.47
N GLU A 105 8.39 -5.70 14.50
CA GLU A 105 9.56 -5.02 13.93
C GLU A 105 9.20 -3.93 12.90
N ILE A 106 7.96 -3.95 12.39
CA ILE A 106 7.48 -3.02 11.36
C ILE A 106 6.86 -1.81 12.06
N ARG A 107 7.55 -0.66 11.98
CA ARG A 107 7.06 0.58 12.61
C ARG A 107 5.67 0.95 12.09
N PHE A 108 4.83 1.45 12.98
CA PHE A 108 3.47 1.89 12.71
C PHE A 108 2.51 0.82 12.19
N PHE A 109 2.94 -0.45 12.09
CA PHE A 109 2.10 -1.51 11.54
C PHE A 109 0.78 -1.62 12.30
N GLN A 110 0.83 -1.84 13.61
CA GLN A 110 -0.36 -2.00 14.46
C GLN A 110 -1.27 -0.77 14.44
N VAL A 111 -0.69 0.44 14.54
CA VAL A 111 -1.47 1.68 14.54
C VAL A 111 -2.19 1.90 13.21
N LEU A 112 -1.49 1.76 12.08
CA LEU A 112 -2.05 2.01 10.76
C LEU A 112 -3.06 0.94 10.35
N THR A 113 -2.84 -0.32 10.72
CA THR A 113 -3.80 -1.40 10.47
C THR A 113 -5.05 -1.25 11.33
N THR A 114 -4.91 -0.84 12.61
CA THR A 114 -6.05 -0.52 13.49
C THR A 114 -6.88 0.63 12.93
N ILE A 115 -6.25 1.72 12.47
CA ILE A 115 -6.94 2.83 11.79
C ILE A 115 -7.67 2.34 10.55
N ARG A 116 -7.01 1.52 9.72
CA ARG A 116 -7.61 0.93 8.50
C ARG A 116 -8.85 0.12 8.79
N CYS A 117 -8.90 -0.58 9.90
CA CYS A 117 -10.04 -1.38 10.34
C CYS A 117 -11.09 -0.57 11.11
N LEU A 118 -10.86 0.72 11.38
CA LEU A 118 -11.66 1.52 12.32
C LEU A 118 -11.86 0.80 13.67
N GLY A 119 -10.83 0.11 14.16
CA GLY A 119 -10.87 -0.71 15.36
C GLY A 119 -11.73 -1.98 15.29
N ARG A 120 -12.25 -2.32 14.10
CA ARG A 120 -13.20 -3.44 13.90
C ARG A 120 -12.61 -4.63 13.16
N CYS A 121 -11.32 -4.90 13.28
CA CYS A 121 -10.73 -6.13 12.74
C CYS A 121 -11.34 -7.34 13.46
N ARG A 122 -12.19 -8.10 12.78
CA ARG A 122 -12.99 -9.22 13.38
C ARG A 122 -12.17 -10.48 13.58
N GLU A 123 -11.10 -10.67 12.85
CA GLU A 123 -10.26 -11.86 12.91
C GLU A 123 -9.06 -11.61 13.81
N ARG A 124 -8.90 -12.44 14.84
CA ARG A 124 -7.80 -12.32 15.82
C ARG A 124 -6.41 -12.50 15.21
N GLU A 125 -6.31 -13.26 14.12
CA GLU A 125 -5.06 -13.48 13.39
C GLU A 125 -5.28 -13.20 11.91
N SER A 126 -5.12 -11.96 11.51
CA SER A 126 -5.11 -11.53 10.10
C SER A 126 -3.91 -10.64 9.85
N ILE A 127 -3.54 -10.46 8.58
CA ILE A 127 -2.46 -9.52 8.23
C ILE A 127 -2.74 -8.08 8.72
N LEU A 128 -3.99 -7.75 9.02
CA LEU A 128 -4.38 -6.45 9.58
C LEU A 128 -4.33 -6.42 11.11
N HIS A 129 -4.15 -7.56 11.75
CA HIS A 129 -4.04 -7.71 13.20
C HIS A 129 -3.05 -8.84 13.52
N ALA A 130 -1.84 -8.70 13.00
CA ALA A 130 -0.79 -9.70 13.16
C ALA A 130 -0.18 -9.62 14.57
N PRO A 131 0.01 -10.75 15.26
CA PRO A 131 0.75 -10.79 16.52
C PRO A 131 2.18 -10.30 16.35
N ASP A 132 2.68 -9.52 17.32
CA ASP A 132 4.00 -8.89 17.24
C ASP A 132 5.16 -9.88 17.07
N ALA A 133 5.05 -11.08 17.67
CA ALA A 133 6.11 -12.07 17.68
C ALA A 133 6.08 -13.05 16.48
N LYS A 134 5.00 -13.07 15.70
CA LYS A 134 4.91 -13.99 14.55
C LYS A 134 5.50 -13.36 13.28
N PRO A 135 6.21 -14.15 12.44
CA PRO A 135 6.60 -13.72 11.11
C PRO A 135 5.39 -13.25 10.31
N ILE A 136 5.50 -12.07 9.72
CA ILE A 136 4.34 -11.44 9.03
C ILE A 136 3.87 -12.25 7.82
N LEU A 137 4.76 -12.99 7.15
CA LEU A 137 4.42 -13.87 6.04
C LEU A 137 3.61 -15.09 6.50
N ASP A 138 3.92 -15.65 7.67
CA ASP A 138 3.16 -16.78 8.22
C ASP A 138 1.74 -16.35 8.59
N VAL A 139 1.60 -15.15 9.15
CA VAL A 139 0.27 -14.56 9.41
C VAL A 139 -0.48 -14.30 8.11
N ALA A 140 0.20 -13.77 7.10
CA ALA A 140 -0.40 -13.52 5.79
C ALA A 140 -0.92 -14.82 5.16
N THR A 141 -0.11 -15.88 5.12
CA THR A 141 -0.49 -17.17 4.55
C THR A 141 -1.60 -17.85 5.36
N GLY A 142 -1.59 -17.73 6.68
CA GLY A 142 -2.67 -18.19 7.56
C GLY A 142 -3.98 -17.41 7.39
N SER A 143 -3.93 -16.18 6.84
CA SER A 143 -5.09 -15.29 6.67
C SER A 143 -5.55 -15.13 5.20
N GLY A 144 -5.26 -16.11 4.35
CA GLY A 144 -5.80 -16.18 2.99
C GLY A 144 -4.87 -15.68 1.87
N PHE A 145 -3.63 -15.28 2.18
CA PHE A 145 -2.61 -15.13 1.16
C PHE A 145 -2.05 -16.50 0.75
N ARG A 146 -1.67 -16.61 -0.51
CA ARG A 146 -1.00 -17.80 -1.04
C ARG A 146 0.33 -17.41 -1.63
N ILE A 147 1.37 -18.23 -1.38
CA ILE A 147 2.63 -18.13 -2.09
C ILE A 147 2.38 -18.60 -3.52
N LEU A 148 2.72 -17.76 -4.48
CA LEU A 148 2.53 -17.98 -5.92
C LEU A 148 3.83 -18.32 -6.62
N ALA A 149 4.96 -17.84 -6.10
CA ALA A 149 6.32 -18.24 -6.48
C ALA A 149 7.27 -18.03 -5.30
N ASP A 150 8.26 -18.91 -5.19
CA ASP A 150 9.25 -18.93 -4.14
C ASP A 150 10.59 -19.38 -4.75
N ASP A 151 11.29 -18.45 -5.37
CA ASP A 151 12.57 -18.66 -6.05
C ASP A 151 13.70 -18.07 -5.19
N ALA A 152 14.01 -18.73 -4.08
CA ALA A 152 15.08 -18.29 -3.18
C ALA A 152 16.44 -18.28 -3.91
N PRO A 153 17.30 -17.29 -3.63
CA PRO A 153 17.11 -16.17 -2.72
C PRO A 153 16.61 -14.88 -3.42
N HIS A 154 16.02 -14.98 -4.61
CA HIS A 154 15.75 -13.80 -5.46
C HIS A 154 14.31 -13.32 -5.47
N ASP A 155 13.34 -14.23 -5.59
CA ASP A 155 11.93 -13.83 -5.74
C ASP A 155 11.01 -14.57 -4.77
N LEU A 156 10.19 -13.80 -4.08
CA LEU A 156 9.05 -14.29 -3.32
C LEU A 156 7.79 -13.55 -3.77
N VAL A 157 6.83 -14.27 -4.34
CA VAL A 157 5.57 -13.70 -4.82
C VAL A 157 4.41 -14.31 -4.06
N PHE A 158 3.51 -13.49 -3.54
CA PHE A 158 2.32 -13.94 -2.85
C PHE A 158 1.13 -13.05 -3.15
N GLY A 159 -0.05 -13.61 -3.06
CA GLY A 159 -1.26 -12.88 -3.45
C GLY A 159 -2.51 -13.36 -2.72
N THR A 160 -3.55 -12.53 -2.79
CA THR A 160 -4.85 -12.83 -2.19
C THR A 160 -5.98 -12.13 -2.94
N ARG A 161 -7.20 -12.55 -2.68
CA ARG A 161 -8.39 -11.83 -3.10
C ARG A 161 -8.78 -10.82 -2.00
N VAL A 162 -8.59 -9.53 -2.27
CA VAL A 162 -8.83 -8.44 -1.30
C VAL A 162 -10.29 -7.97 -1.24
N ALA A 163 -11.07 -8.25 -2.30
CA ALA A 163 -12.50 -7.97 -2.39
C ALA A 163 -13.14 -8.84 -3.49
N PRO A 164 -14.47 -8.90 -3.61
CA PRO A 164 -15.10 -9.56 -4.75
C PRO A 164 -14.54 -9.04 -6.08
N ARG A 165 -14.08 -9.96 -6.95
CA ARG A 165 -13.48 -9.66 -8.26
C ARG A 165 -12.25 -8.73 -8.19
N THR A 166 -11.52 -8.71 -7.05
CA THR A 166 -10.34 -7.87 -6.88
C THR A 166 -9.21 -8.69 -6.26
N PHE A 167 -8.10 -8.76 -6.97
CA PHE A 167 -6.94 -9.58 -6.64
C PHE A 167 -5.72 -8.68 -6.44
N ALA A 168 -4.98 -8.93 -5.38
CA ALA A 168 -3.71 -8.29 -5.11
C ALA A 168 -2.59 -9.32 -5.13
N VAL A 169 -1.51 -9.00 -5.82
CA VAL A 169 -0.27 -9.78 -5.82
C VAL A 169 0.86 -8.86 -5.42
N MET A 170 1.74 -9.36 -4.59
CA MET A 170 2.90 -8.64 -4.10
C MET A 170 4.13 -9.52 -4.21
N ASN A 171 5.28 -8.90 -4.51
CA ASN A 171 6.56 -9.59 -4.47
C ASN A 171 7.53 -8.91 -3.50
N PHE A 172 8.58 -9.68 -3.19
CA PHE A 172 9.89 -9.21 -2.79
C PHE A 172 10.88 -9.73 -3.82
N HIS A 173 11.67 -8.83 -4.39
CA HIS A 173 12.72 -9.16 -5.35
C HIS A 173 14.07 -8.68 -4.82
N VAL A 174 15.02 -9.61 -4.69
CA VAL A 174 16.38 -9.37 -4.19
C VAL A 174 17.35 -9.42 -5.35
N GLU A 175 17.98 -8.31 -5.63
CA GLU A 175 19.02 -8.24 -6.66
C GLU A 175 20.39 -8.63 -6.09
N PRO A 176 21.33 -9.11 -6.93
CA PRO A 176 22.65 -9.53 -6.49
C PRO A 176 23.45 -8.42 -5.78
N ASP A 177 23.18 -7.15 -6.09
CA ASP A 177 23.84 -5.99 -5.48
C ASP A 177 23.25 -5.58 -4.11
N GLY A 178 22.33 -6.39 -3.56
CA GLY A 178 21.69 -6.14 -2.26
C GLY A 178 20.53 -5.14 -2.34
N ARG A 179 20.03 -4.80 -3.51
CA ARG A 179 18.82 -4.01 -3.68
C ARG A 179 17.59 -4.91 -3.48
N LEU A 180 16.76 -4.55 -2.51
CA LEU A 180 15.49 -5.19 -2.25
C LEU A 180 14.36 -4.29 -2.76
N THR A 181 13.54 -4.84 -3.65
CA THR A 181 12.34 -4.19 -4.18
C THR A 181 11.09 -4.94 -3.71
N THR A 182 10.05 -4.22 -3.36
CA THR A 182 8.70 -4.77 -3.19
C THR A 182 7.72 -4.02 -4.08
N GLU A 183 6.93 -4.77 -4.83
CA GLU A 183 5.89 -4.22 -5.69
C GLU A 183 4.56 -4.91 -5.38
N THR A 184 3.51 -4.12 -5.27
CA THR A 184 2.13 -4.61 -5.14
C THR A 184 1.36 -4.19 -6.37
N ARG A 185 0.74 -5.15 -7.04
CA ARG A 185 -0.19 -4.91 -8.15
C ARG A 185 -1.58 -5.36 -7.75
N VAL A 186 -2.59 -4.58 -8.15
CA VAL A 186 -3.99 -4.95 -7.93
C VAL A 186 -4.77 -4.88 -9.23
N PHE A 187 -5.48 -5.96 -9.50
CA PHE A 187 -6.39 -6.09 -10.63
C PHE A 187 -7.83 -6.19 -10.12
N ALA A 188 -8.68 -5.26 -10.55
CA ALA A 188 -10.11 -5.25 -10.28
C ALA A 188 -10.86 -5.55 -11.57
N ASP A 189 -11.56 -6.70 -11.60
CA ASP A 189 -12.28 -7.18 -12.77
C ASP A 189 -13.67 -6.53 -12.83
N GLY A 190 -13.88 -5.73 -13.88
CA GLY A 190 -15.10 -4.98 -14.16
C GLY A 190 -15.14 -3.58 -13.54
N ASP A 191 -15.92 -2.69 -14.13
CA ASP A 191 -15.94 -1.26 -13.81
C ASP A 191 -16.42 -0.96 -12.39
N ALA A 192 -17.39 -1.71 -11.89
CA ALA A 192 -17.91 -1.54 -10.54
C ALA A 192 -16.85 -1.87 -9.48
N ALA A 193 -16.13 -2.99 -9.64
CA ALA A 193 -15.04 -3.38 -8.76
C ALA A 193 -13.90 -2.35 -8.82
N ARG A 194 -13.54 -1.90 -10.03
CA ARG A 194 -12.50 -0.89 -10.27
C ARG A 194 -12.82 0.44 -9.59
N ARG A 195 -14.04 0.97 -9.73
CA ARG A 195 -14.47 2.21 -9.07
C ARG A 195 -14.45 2.11 -7.55
N ARG A 196 -14.99 1.01 -6.99
CA ARG A 196 -14.98 0.78 -5.53
C ARG A 196 -13.55 0.70 -4.98
N PHE A 197 -12.69 -0.06 -5.66
CA PHE A 197 -11.31 -0.22 -5.23
C PHE A 197 -10.51 1.08 -5.43
N ALA A 198 -10.80 1.86 -6.46
CA ALA A 198 -10.17 3.16 -6.69
C ALA A 198 -10.37 4.14 -5.52
N LEU A 199 -11.58 4.25 -5.00
CA LEU A 199 -11.86 5.08 -3.83
C LEU A 199 -11.10 4.58 -2.59
N TYR A 200 -11.22 3.28 -2.31
CA TYR A 200 -10.52 2.64 -1.22
C TYR A 200 -8.99 2.84 -1.32
N TRP A 201 -8.41 2.64 -2.52
CA TRP A 201 -6.97 2.80 -2.75
C TRP A 201 -6.48 4.22 -2.46
N ARG A 202 -7.23 5.24 -2.86
CA ARG A 202 -6.90 6.65 -2.59
C ARG A 202 -6.85 6.96 -1.09
N ILE A 203 -7.71 6.32 -0.32
CA ILE A 203 -7.75 6.50 1.14
C ILE A 203 -6.58 5.77 1.80
N ILE A 204 -6.34 4.51 1.45
CA ILE A 204 -5.37 3.69 2.21
C ILE A 204 -3.92 3.86 1.77
N ARG A 205 -3.68 4.34 0.53
CA ARG A 205 -2.35 4.33 -0.08
C ARG A 205 -1.26 5.05 0.72
N PRO A 206 -1.49 6.22 1.32
CA PRO A 206 -0.46 6.86 2.14
C PRO A 206 -0.04 6.02 3.34
N GLY A 207 -1.00 5.43 4.06
CA GLY A 207 -0.73 4.53 5.17
C GLY A 207 -0.06 3.22 4.71
N SER A 208 -0.50 2.65 3.57
CA SER A 208 0.14 1.48 2.96
C SER A 208 1.61 1.76 2.66
N GLY A 209 1.93 2.91 2.06
CA GLY A 209 3.31 3.30 1.74
C GLY A 209 4.21 3.40 2.98
N ILE A 210 3.70 3.95 4.08
CA ILE A 210 4.42 4.01 5.35
C ILE A 210 4.72 2.59 5.87
N ILE A 211 3.74 1.70 5.88
CA ILE A 211 3.91 0.31 6.30
C ILE A 211 4.95 -0.40 5.41
N ARG A 212 4.86 -0.25 4.09
CA ARG A 212 5.80 -0.86 3.15
C ARG A 212 7.22 -0.41 3.36
N GLN A 213 7.43 0.89 3.50
CA GLN A 213 8.75 1.44 3.78
C GLN A 213 9.29 0.92 5.11
N SER A 214 8.47 0.93 6.16
CA SER A 214 8.86 0.41 7.47
C SER A 214 9.15 -1.09 7.46
N TRP A 215 8.45 -1.85 6.61
CA TRP A 215 8.71 -3.27 6.42
C TRP A 215 10.07 -3.50 5.76
N LEU A 216 10.39 -2.77 4.68
CA LEU A 216 11.72 -2.83 4.07
C LEU A 216 12.84 -2.45 5.05
N GLU A 217 12.60 -1.44 5.89
CA GLU A 217 13.56 -1.03 6.93
C GLU A 217 13.73 -2.09 8.02
N ALA A 218 12.67 -2.80 8.41
CA ALA A 218 12.74 -3.92 9.35
C ALA A 218 13.56 -5.09 8.76
N ILE A 219 13.29 -5.45 7.50
CA ILE A 219 14.09 -6.46 6.77
C ILE A 219 15.57 -6.04 6.73
N LYS A 220 15.84 -4.77 6.42
CA LYS A 220 17.22 -4.24 6.39
C LYS A 220 17.91 -4.39 7.74
N ARG A 221 17.30 -3.92 8.83
CA ARG A 221 17.89 -4.05 10.17
C ARG A 221 18.22 -5.50 10.51
N ARG A 222 17.30 -6.42 10.25
CA ARG A 222 17.49 -7.85 10.50
C ARG A 222 18.59 -8.45 9.63
N ALA A 223 18.62 -8.17 8.33
CA ALA A 223 19.62 -8.69 7.40
C ALA A 223 21.03 -8.16 7.70
N GLU A 224 21.16 -6.90 8.14
CA GLU A 224 22.44 -6.28 8.52
C GLU A 224 22.88 -6.62 9.95
N GLY A 225 22.07 -7.34 10.74
CA GLY A 225 22.38 -7.69 12.13
C GLY A 225 22.32 -6.49 13.09
N LYS A 226 21.59 -5.45 12.74
CA LYS A 226 21.35 -4.26 13.58
C LYS A 226 20.01 -4.43 14.28
N GLN A 227 20.06 -4.76 15.57
CA GLN A 227 18.86 -4.77 16.44
C GLN A 227 18.53 -3.38 16.93
#